data_2ed59bbb7ff473fe8cd5370d70ca5a00
#
_entry.id   2ed59bbb7ff473fe8cd5370d70ca5a00
#
_cell.length_a   1.000
_cell.length_b   1.000
_cell.length_c   1.000
_cell.angle_alpha   90.00
_cell.angle_beta   90.00
_cell.angle_gamma   90.00
#
_symmetry.space_group_name_H-M   'P 1'
#
loop_
_entity.id
_entity.type
_entity.pdbx_description
1 polymer ?
#
loop_
_entity_poly.entity_id
_entity_poly.type
_entity_poly.pdbx_seq_one_letter_code
_entity_poly.pdbx_strand_id
1 'polypeptide(L)'
;DTELLAEGGYSEPVNVLQYIKDQGLSDPNEIRAAFSTTKWFADTNETMQQFDLEWSAAGSPGSLNDEITLRRRELIADQENYIRDQLALLGLEDKVTDDQITDLAILAKRTGMDNQAVRQTMTDVNSEFLNFTSFAGEMDTGLLGVYKSGVENMAGQYMIGLSDASLDEWVTGMFESEDPELQLALYREEMQQLAKERFPTIGGLIDQGMTPKQYFAPYKDKAELLLERPVDFMGGDANWFDKIANGTPDNETGSRVMTYTEANKFIRGLPEWQTTKNANDEAREIADNIGRMFGFVA
;
A
#
# COMPACT_ATOMS: atom_id res chain seq x y z
N ASP A 1 31.67 -42.50 -9.90
CA ASP A 1 32.05 -41.09 -10.15
C ASP A 1 30.81 -40.17 -10.33
N THR A 2 29.73 -40.71 -10.90
CA THR A 2 28.42 -40.00 -10.98
C THR A 2 27.76 -39.83 -9.59
N GLU A 3 27.98 -40.76 -8.67
CA GLU A 3 27.51 -40.67 -7.28
C GLU A 3 28.18 -39.55 -6.51
N LEU A 4 29.45 -39.25 -6.74
CA LEU A 4 30.18 -38.17 -6.11
C LEU A 4 29.67 -36.78 -6.53
N LEU A 5 29.15 -36.63 -7.75
CA LEU A 5 28.50 -35.38 -8.22
C LEU A 5 27.11 -35.17 -7.57
N ALA A 6 26.44 -36.27 -7.20
CA ALA A 6 25.11 -36.25 -6.58
C ALA A 6 25.15 -36.11 -5.05
N GLU A 7 26.20 -36.57 -4.37
CA GLU A 7 26.29 -36.64 -2.90
C GLU A 7 26.93 -35.42 -2.22
N GLY A 8 26.96 -34.27 -2.85
CA GLY A 8 27.14 -32.98 -2.11
C GLY A 8 28.54 -32.36 -2.15
N GLY A 9 29.50 -32.92 -2.89
CA GLY A 9 30.79 -32.27 -3.09
C GLY A 9 30.85 -31.26 -4.22
N TYR A 10 29.91 -31.36 -5.19
CA TYR A 10 29.92 -30.58 -6.44
C TYR A 10 28.51 -29.96 -6.71
N SER A 11 27.89 -29.39 -5.70
CA SER A 11 26.57 -28.80 -5.84
C SER A 11 26.56 -27.43 -6.53
N GLU A 12 27.73 -26.82 -6.66
CA GLU A 12 27.87 -25.49 -7.25
C GLU A 12 28.64 -25.51 -8.57
N PRO A 13 28.38 -24.56 -9.50
CA PRO A 13 29.07 -24.53 -10.82
C PRO A 13 30.59 -24.55 -10.73
N VAL A 14 31.15 -23.86 -9.74
CA VAL A 14 32.61 -23.82 -9.48
C VAL A 14 33.16 -25.23 -9.23
N ASN A 15 32.46 -26.03 -8.45
CA ASN A 15 32.87 -27.38 -8.12
C ASN A 15 32.78 -28.29 -9.33
N VAL A 16 31.77 -28.14 -10.16
CA VAL A 16 31.62 -28.87 -11.41
C VAL A 16 32.70 -28.49 -12.42
N LEU A 17 33.03 -27.21 -12.56
CA LEU A 17 34.12 -26.73 -13.41
C LEU A 17 35.47 -27.26 -12.93
N GLN A 18 35.69 -27.33 -11.64
CA GLN A 18 36.92 -27.90 -11.08
C GLN A 18 36.98 -29.42 -11.37
N TYR A 19 35.87 -30.13 -11.20
CA TYR A 19 35.78 -31.56 -11.57
C TYR A 19 36.10 -31.80 -13.03
N ILE A 20 35.50 -31.02 -13.98
CA ILE A 20 35.77 -31.10 -15.40
C ILE A 20 37.26 -30.92 -15.68
N LYS A 21 37.89 -29.94 -15.05
CA LYS A 21 39.31 -29.65 -15.19
C LYS A 21 40.17 -30.80 -14.64
N ASP A 22 39.86 -31.31 -13.46
CA ASP A 22 40.62 -32.36 -12.78
C ASP A 22 40.50 -33.69 -13.52
N GLN A 23 39.35 -33.97 -14.16
CA GLN A 23 39.13 -35.14 -15.00
C GLN A 23 39.63 -34.95 -16.44
N GLY A 24 40.06 -33.75 -16.82
CA GLY A 24 40.51 -33.45 -18.16
C GLY A 24 39.43 -33.58 -19.23
N LEU A 25 38.15 -33.41 -18.88
CA LEU A 25 37.03 -33.51 -19.80
C LEU A 25 37.11 -32.39 -20.83
N SER A 26 37.08 -32.73 -22.11
CA SER A 26 37.16 -31.76 -23.22
C SER A 26 36.06 -31.98 -24.26
N ASP A 27 35.37 -33.12 -24.24
CA ASP A 27 34.24 -33.39 -25.11
C ASP A 27 32.99 -32.64 -24.57
N PRO A 28 32.33 -31.82 -25.39
CA PRO A 28 31.13 -31.07 -24.99
C PRO A 28 30.00 -31.97 -24.45
N ASN A 29 29.88 -33.22 -24.94
CA ASN A 29 28.84 -34.12 -24.47
C ASN A 29 29.18 -34.71 -23.08
N GLU A 30 30.46 -34.98 -22.80
CA GLU A 30 30.91 -35.44 -21.48
C GLU A 30 30.76 -34.30 -20.44
N ILE A 31 31.10 -33.09 -20.84
CA ILE A 31 30.90 -31.87 -20.00
C ILE A 31 29.41 -31.68 -19.70
N ARG A 32 28.55 -31.75 -20.72
CA ARG A 32 27.09 -31.64 -20.54
C ARG A 32 26.56 -32.75 -19.62
N ALA A 33 27.01 -33.96 -19.80
CA ALA A 33 26.62 -35.12 -18.96
C ALA A 33 27.05 -34.89 -17.51
N ALA A 34 28.24 -34.35 -17.25
CA ALA A 34 28.71 -34.02 -15.92
C ALA A 34 27.83 -32.97 -15.24
N PHE A 35 27.46 -31.87 -15.95
CA PHE A 35 26.55 -30.84 -15.42
C PHE A 35 25.15 -31.40 -15.17
N SER A 36 24.59 -32.18 -16.09
CA SER A 36 23.19 -32.64 -16.01
C SER A 36 22.92 -33.59 -14.83
N THR A 37 23.96 -34.15 -14.21
CA THR A 37 23.83 -35.04 -13.04
C THR A 37 23.90 -34.27 -11.70
N THR A 38 24.15 -32.99 -11.74
CA THR A 38 24.28 -32.18 -10.52
C THR A 38 22.91 -31.70 -10.00
N LYS A 39 22.81 -31.57 -8.68
CA LYS A 39 21.64 -30.94 -8.04
C LYS A 39 21.45 -29.53 -8.54
N TRP A 40 22.54 -28.78 -8.74
CA TRP A 40 22.48 -27.40 -9.28
C TRP A 40 21.75 -27.37 -10.64
N PHE A 41 22.06 -28.29 -11.56
CA PHE A 41 21.39 -28.34 -12.87
C PHE A 41 19.90 -28.71 -12.75
N ALA A 42 19.56 -29.56 -11.80
CA ALA A 42 18.18 -29.97 -11.56
C ALA A 42 17.33 -28.85 -10.92
N ASP A 43 17.95 -28.05 -10.06
CA ASP A 43 17.28 -27.00 -9.28
C ASP A 43 17.29 -25.62 -9.97
N THR A 44 17.99 -25.48 -11.12
CA THR A 44 18.16 -24.20 -11.82
C THR A 44 17.62 -24.25 -13.25
N ASN A 45 17.04 -23.13 -13.70
CA ASN A 45 16.67 -22.94 -15.10
C ASN A 45 17.84 -22.37 -15.93
N GLU A 46 17.65 -22.24 -17.25
CA GLU A 46 18.69 -21.77 -18.17
C GLU A 46 19.26 -20.40 -17.79
N THR A 47 18.41 -19.46 -17.37
CA THR A 47 18.82 -18.11 -16.94
C THR A 47 19.70 -18.16 -15.71
N MET A 48 19.29 -18.95 -14.70
CA MET A 48 20.08 -19.15 -13.49
C MET A 48 21.43 -19.82 -13.80
N GLN A 49 21.43 -20.82 -14.65
CA GLN A 49 22.64 -21.53 -15.06
C GLN A 49 23.62 -20.60 -15.75
N GLN A 50 23.14 -19.77 -16.68
CA GLN A 50 23.98 -18.81 -17.38
C GLN A 50 24.58 -17.79 -16.42
N PHE A 51 23.77 -17.19 -15.55
CA PHE A 51 24.25 -16.24 -14.55
C PHE A 51 25.29 -16.87 -13.61
N ASP A 52 25.02 -18.05 -13.05
CA ASP A 52 25.91 -18.73 -12.12
C ASP A 52 27.26 -19.06 -12.77
N LEU A 53 27.28 -19.39 -14.07
CA LEU A 53 28.50 -19.61 -14.83
C LEU A 53 29.28 -18.30 -15.05
N GLU A 54 28.62 -17.21 -15.44
CA GLU A 54 29.25 -15.89 -15.63
C GLU A 54 29.81 -15.36 -14.30
N TRP A 55 29.05 -15.49 -13.22
CA TRP A 55 29.45 -15.11 -11.87
C TRP A 55 30.67 -15.89 -11.37
N SER A 56 30.70 -17.18 -11.66
CA SER A 56 31.81 -18.06 -11.31
C SER A 56 33.05 -17.76 -12.17
N ALA A 57 32.86 -17.48 -13.47
CA ALA A 57 33.95 -17.15 -14.39
C ALA A 57 34.59 -15.79 -14.03
N ALA A 58 33.82 -14.84 -13.53
CA ALA A 58 34.36 -13.56 -13.04
C ALA A 58 35.33 -13.76 -11.85
N GLY A 59 35.14 -14.83 -11.08
CA GLY A 59 36.01 -15.23 -9.97
C GLY A 59 37.10 -16.24 -10.32
N SER A 60 37.49 -16.43 -11.59
CA SER A 60 38.47 -17.42 -12.01
C SER A 60 39.83 -17.28 -11.33
N PRO A 61 40.54 -18.41 -11.06
CA PRO A 61 41.83 -18.40 -10.42
C PRO A 61 42.85 -17.54 -11.17
N GLY A 62 43.49 -16.60 -10.47
CA GLY A 62 44.49 -15.71 -11.03
C GLY A 62 44.07 -14.25 -11.17
N SER A 63 42.76 -13.94 -11.00
CA SER A 63 42.30 -12.55 -10.87
C SER A 63 42.62 -12.01 -9.47
N LEU A 64 43.05 -10.74 -9.41
CA LEU A 64 43.17 -10.03 -8.12
C LEU A 64 41.76 -9.85 -7.53
N ASN A 65 41.63 -9.89 -6.21
CA ASN A 65 40.32 -9.74 -5.54
C ASN A 65 39.54 -8.52 -6.01
N ASP A 66 40.23 -7.39 -6.26
CA ASP A 66 39.61 -6.15 -6.74
C ASP A 66 39.02 -6.32 -8.18
N GLU A 67 39.69 -7.06 -9.05
CA GLU A 67 39.24 -7.33 -10.42
C GLU A 67 38.01 -8.25 -10.43
N ILE A 68 37.99 -9.25 -9.57
CA ILE A 68 36.85 -10.14 -9.37
C ILE A 68 35.63 -9.33 -8.90
N THR A 69 35.82 -8.49 -7.91
CA THR A 69 34.77 -7.64 -7.35
C THR A 69 34.22 -6.69 -8.41
N LEU A 70 35.08 -6.10 -9.23
CA LEU A 70 34.68 -5.18 -10.29
C LEU A 70 33.85 -5.90 -11.36
N ARG A 71 34.28 -7.04 -11.86
CA ARG A 71 33.57 -7.81 -12.88
C ARG A 71 32.20 -8.30 -12.37
N ARG A 72 32.12 -8.75 -11.14
CA ARG A 72 30.84 -9.16 -10.52
C ARG A 72 29.88 -7.98 -10.39
N ARG A 73 30.36 -6.81 -10.00
CA ARG A 73 29.55 -5.58 -9.98
C ARG A 73 29.05 -5.20 -11.36
N GLU A 74 29.90 -5.32 -12.40
CA GLU A 74 29.47 -5.04 -13.79
C GLU A 74 28.30 -5.95 -14.23
N LEU A 75 28.26 -7.21 -13.79
CA LEU A 75 27.18 -8.15 -14.12
C LEU A 75 25.82 -7.74 -13.57
N ILE A 76 25.78 -7.06 -12.42
CA ILE A 76 24.55 -6.70 -11.72
C ILE A 76 24.28 -5.19 -11.72
N ALA A 77 25.18 -4.37 -12.31
CA ALA A 77 25.12 -2.91 -12.25
C ALA A 77 23.79 -2.32 -12.71
N ASP A 78 23.20 -2.87 -13.76
CA ASP A 78 21.91 -2.41 -14.29
C ASP A 78 20.79 -2.60 -13.25
N GLN A 79 20.79 -3.73 -12.55
CA GLN A 79 19.80 -4.03 -11.53
C GLN A 79 20.05 -3.23 -10.24
N GLU A 80 21.31 -3.09 -9.81
CA GLU A 80 21.62 -2.21 -8.67
C GLU A 80 21.17 -0.77 -8.92
N ASN A 81 21.44 -0.23 -10.10
CA ASN A 81 21.01 1.13 -10.47
C ASN A 81 19.47 1.23 -10.47
N TYR A 82 18.79 0.25 -11.08
CA TYR A 82 17.33 0.23 -11.09
C TYR A 82 16.76 0.20 -9.66
N ILE A 83 17.27 -0.66 -8.79
CA ILE A 83 16.82 -0.76 -7.39
C ILE A 83 17.07 0.56 -6.67
N ARG A 84 18.23 1.19 -6.83
CA ARG A 84 18.54 2.50 -6.23
C ARG A 84 17.60 3.60 -6.73
N ASP A 85 17.31 3.63 -8.03
CA ASP A 85 16.36 4.58 -8.61
C ASP A 85 14.95 4.38 -8.02
N GLN A 86 14.51 3.13 -7.82
CA GLN A 86 13.22 2.86 -7.18
C GLN A 86 13.23 3.29 -5.70
N LEU A 87 14.29 3.00 -4.95
CA LEU A 87 14.42 3.44 -3.55
C LEU A 87 14.43 4.96 -3.43
N ALA A 88 15.10 5.66 -4.35
CA ALA A 88 15.11 7.12 -4.42
C ALA A 88 13.71 7.70 -4.69
N LEU A 89 12.98 7.11 -5.65
CA LEU A 89 11.60 7.49 -5.93
C LEU A 89 10.68 7.29 -4.71
N LEU A 90 10.93 6.25 -3.94
CA LEU A 90 10.16 5.92 -2.73
C LEU A 90 10.56 6.77 -1.53
N GLY A 91 11.74 7.42 -1.56
CA GLY A 91 12.32 8.12 -0.41
C GLY A 91 12.86 7.17 0.67
N LEU A 92 13.33 6.00 0.25
CA LEU A 92 13.78 4.90 1.13
C LEU A 92 15.28 4.62 1.04
N GLU A 93 16.07 5.51 0.43
CA GLU A 93 17.51 5.32 0.20
C GLU A 93 18.29 5.07 1.51
N ASP A 94 17.88 5.74 2.58
CA ASP A 94 18.53 5.63 3.89
C ASP A 94 18.06 4.42 4.72
N LYS A 95 17.07 3.66 4.22
CA LYS A 95 16.47 2.52 4.91
C LYS A 95 17.05 1.18 4.50
N VAL A 96 17.80 1.16 3.40
CA VAL A 96 18.37 -0.06 2.78
C VAL A 96 19.87 0.06 2.70
N THR A 97 20.57 -1.01 3.06
CA THR A 97 22.02 -1.08 2.97
C THR A 97 22.49 -1.43 1.56
N ASP A 98 23.71 -1.06 1.21
CA ASP A 98 24.33 -1.46 -0.06
C ASP A 98 24.37 -2.98 -0.25
N ASP A 99 24.58 -3.73 0.83
CA ASP A 99 24.58 -5.20 0.79
C ASP A 99 23.20 -5.75 0.39
N GLN A 100 22.11 -5.22 0.96
CA GLN A 100 20.75 -5.62 0.60
C GLN A 100 20.43 -5.30 -0.87
N ILE A 101 20.86 -4.13 -1.36
CA ILE A 101 20.70 -3.77 -2.78
C ILE A 101 21.44 -4.76 -3.68
N THR A 102 22.68 -5.09 -3.33
CA THR A 102 23.50 -6.05 -4.06
C THR A 102 22.87 -7.45 -4.05
N ASP A 103 22.39 -7.92 -2.91
CA ASP A 103 21.74 -9.23 -2.77
C ASP A 103 20.47 -9.33 -3.63
N LEU A 104 19.63 -8.29 -3.62
CA LEU A 104 18.45 -8.24 -4.49
C LEU A 104 18.82 -8.16 -5.98
N ALA A 105 19.86 -7.40 -6.34
CA ALA A 105 20.33 -7.32 -7.71
C ALA A 105 20.87 -8.67 -8.23
N ILE A 106 21.60 -9.40 -7.39
CA ILE A 106 22.05 -10.77 -7.67
C ILE A 106 20.84 -11.68 -7.86
N LEU A 107 19.87 -11.64 -6.95
CA LEU A 107 18.66 -12.45 -7.04
C LEU A 107 17.90 -12.17 -8.33
N ALA A 108 17.66 -10.90 -8.62
CA ALA A 108 16.92 -10.46 -9.80
C ALA A 108 17.59 -10.90 -11.10
N LYS A 109 18.90 -10.70 -11.21
CA LYS A 109 19.66 -11.08 -12.41
C LYS A 109 19.70 -12.59 -12.58
N ARG A 110 19.93 -13.31 -11.49
CA ARG A 110 20.01 -14.78 -11.47
C ARG A 110 18.69 -15.43 -11.87
N THR A 111 17.57 -14.91 -11.36
CA THR A 111 16.25 -15.50 -11.62
C THR A 111 15.57 -14.93 -12.86
N GLY A 112 16.16 -13.90 -13.49
CA GLY A 112 15.57 -13.24 -14.66
C GLY A 112 14.33 -12.42 -14.31
N MET A 113 14.28 -11.83 -13.13
CA MET A 113 13.18 -10.93 -12.74
C MET A 113 13.11 -9.74 -13.67
N ASP A 114 11.93 -9.43 -14.13
CA ASP A 114 11.64 -8.14 -14.75
C ASP A 114 11.48 -7.04 -13.69
N ASN A 115 11.34 -5.80 -14.15
CA ASN A 115 11.22 -4.65 -13.27
C ASN A 115 10.00 -4.71 -12.34
N GLN A 116 8.90 -5.35 -12.78
CA GLN A 116 7.72 -5.53 -11.97
C GLN A 116 7.98 -6.54 -10.84
N ALA A 117 8.58 -7.68 -11.14
CA ALA A 117 8.94 -8.68 -10.13
C ALA A 117 9.94 -8.14 -9.11
N VAL A 118 10.88 -7.28 -9.52
CA VAL A 118 11.80 -6.59 -8.61
C VAL A 118 11.03 -5.67 -7.67
N ARG A 119 10.10 -4.84 -8.18
CA ARG A 119 9.25 -3.98 -7.33
C ARG A 119 8.43 -4.80 -6.34
N GLN A 120 7.80 -5.88 -6.79
CA GLN A 120 7.05 -6.79 -5.90
C GLN A 120 7.93 -7.40 -4.80
N THR A 121 9.17 -7.80 -5.14
CA THR A 121 10.11 -8.31 -4.13
C THR A 121 10.54 -7.23 -3.13
N MET A 122 10.66 -5.98 -3.58
CA MET A 122 10.97 -4.85 -2.69
C MET A 122 9.85 -4.55 -1.70
N THR A 123 8.59 -4.78 -2.06
CA THR A 123 7.40 -4.48 -1.25
C THR A 123 6.89 -5.69 -0.46
N ASP A 124 7.32 -6.91 -0.81
CA ASP A 124 6.93 -8.13 -0.10
C ASP A 124 7.49 -8.15 1.32
N VAL A 125 6.61 -8.07 2.30
CA VAL A 125 6.94 -8.14 3.74
C VAL A 125 7.65 -9.44 4.15
N ASN A 126 7.54 -10.49 3.35
CA ASN A 126 8.22 -11.77 3.57
C ASN A 126 9.61 -11.82 2.91
N SER A 127 9.97 -10.86 2.10
CA SER A 127 11.25 -10.86 1.36
C SER A 127 12.45 -10.48 2.22
N GLU A 128 12.26 -10.00 3.45
CA GLU A 128 13.30 -9.46 4.34
C GLU A 128 14.11 -8.29 3.73
N PHE A 129 13.79 -7.87 2.51
CA PHE A 129 14.52 -6.82 1.81
C PHE A 129 14.31 -5.46 2.48
N LEU A 130 13.05 -5.12 2.72
CA LEU A 130 12.67 -3.97 3.50
C LEU A 130 12.07 -4.50 4.81
N ASN A 131 12.75 -4.31 5.92
CA ASN A 131 12.32 -4.76 7.25
C ASN A 131 11.13 -3.90 7.75
N PHE A 132 10.07 -3.79 6.93
CA PHE A 132 8.88 -3.02 7.28
C PHE A 132 7.93 -3.84 8.14
N THR A 133 7.65 -3.35 9.33
CA THR A 133 6.52 -3.83 10.14
C THR A 133 5.20 -3.21 9.70
N SER A 134 5.22 -2.11 8.97
CA SER A 134 4.08 -1.43 8.36
C SER A 134 4.58 -0.39 7.35
N PHE A 135 4.15 -0.51 6.11
CA PHE A 135 4.37 0.50 5.07
C PHE A 135 3.69 1.84 5.45
N ALA A 136 2.51 1.83 6.06
CA ALA A 136 1.74 3.03 6.41
C ALA A 136 2.50 4.01 7.30
N GLY A 137 3.34 3.52 8.21
CA GLY A 137 4.12 4.36 9.11
C GLY A 137 5.33 5.06 8.47
N GLU A 138 5.81 4.56 7.33
CA GLU A 138 7.03 5.04 6.66
C GLU A 138 6.74 5.83 5.36
N MET A 139 5.47 5.87 4.92
CA MET A 139 5.03 6.40 3.61
C MET A 139 4.81 7.91 3.54
N ASP A 140 5.40 8.71 4.41
CA ASP A 140 5.11 10.16 4.44
C ASP A 140 5.94 10.97 3.42
N THR A 141 6.88 10.33 2.72
CA THR A 141 7.80 10.98 1.78
C THR A 141 7.83 10.28 0.42
N GLY A 142 8.40 10.94 -0.57
CA GLY A 142 8.58 10.37 -1.91
C GLY A 142 7.27 10.02 -2.63
N LEU A 143 7.36 9.10 -3.57
CA LEU A 143 6.23 8.67 -4.40
C LEU A 143 5.17 7.93 -3.56
N LEU A 144 5.59 7.14 -2.57
CA LEU A 144 4.67 6.46 -1.66
C LEU A 144 3.82 7.45 -0.86
N GLY A 145 4.39 8.55 -0.37
CA GLY A 145 3.64 9.62 0.29
C GLY A 145 2.60 10.27 -0.63
N VAL A 146 2.92 10.43 -1.92
CA VAL A 146 1.96 10.91 -2.93
C VAL A 146 0.82 9.92 -3.14
N TYR A 147 1.12 8.63 -3.26
CA TYR A 147 0.11 7.59 -3.42
C TYR A 147 -0.77 7.47 -2.17
N LYS A 148 -0.17 7.45 -0.97
CA LYS A 148 -0.89 7.47 0.31
C LYS A 148 -1.86 8.64 0.37
N SER A 149 -1.37 9.86 0.12
CA SER A 149 -2.21 11.06 0.13
C SER A 149 -3.33 11.00 -0.92
N GLY A 150 -3.06 10.42 -2.09
CA GLY A 150 -4.06 10.20 -3.13
C GLY A 150 -5.18 9.26 -2.69
N VAL A 151 -4.82 8.12 -2.10
CA VAL A 151 -5.75 7.10 -1.57
C VAL A 151 -6.54 7.67 -0.38
N GLU A 152 -5.89 8.32 0.58
CA GLU A 152 -6.54 8.94 1.75
C GLU A 152 -7.52 10.05 1.34
N ASN A 153 -7.13 10.91 0.39
CA ASN A 153 -8.01 11.94 -0.14
C ASN A 153 -9.24 11.33 -0.82
N MET A 154 -9.06 10.28 -1.60
CA MET A 154 -10.14 9.56 -2.25
C MET A 154 -11.07 8.91 -1.21
N ALA A 155 -10.52 8.20 -0.25
CA ALA A 155 -11.27 7.62 0.87
C ALA A 155 -12.07 8.69 1.64
N GLY A 156 -11.44 9.83 1.90
CA GLY A 156 -12.08 10.99 2.50
C GLY A 156 -13.23 11.58 1.68
N GLN A 157 -13.14 11.60 0.33
CA GLN A 157 -14.23 12.05 -0.54
C GLN A 157 -15.45 11.11 -0.46
N TYR A 158 -15.19 9.80 -0.41
CA TYR A 158 -16.23 8.78 -0.31
C TYR A 158 -16.66 8.51 1.14
N MET A 159 -16.05 9.16 2.12
CA MET A 159 -16.29 8.99 3.55
C MET A 159 -16.13 7.53 4.00
N ILE A 160 -15.12 6.85 3.47
CA ILE A 160 -14.75 5.49 3.83
C ILE A 160 -13.49 5.53 4.70
N GLY A 161 -13.57 4.95 5.89
CA GLY A 161 -12.40 4.75 6.74
C GLY A 161 -11.60 3.55 6.24
N LEU A 162 -10.34 3.75 5.89
CA LEU A 162 -9.41 2.68 5.58
C LEU A 162 -8.68 2.25 6.86
N SER A 163 -8.47 0.96 7.02
CA SER A 163 -7.49 0.46 7.99
C SER A 163 -6.07 0.69 7.45
N ASP A 164 -5.09 0.72 8.36
CA ASP A 164 -3.68 0.82 7.96
C ASP A 164 -3.30 -0.29 6.98
N ALA A 165 -3.78 -1.51 7.22
CA ALA A 165 -3.53 -2.65 6.33
C ALA A 165 -4.14 -2.46 4.93
N SER A 166 -5.36 -1.90 4.82
CA SER A 166 -5.98 -1.62 3.52
C SER A 166 -5.28 -0.48 2.80
N LEU A 167 -4.82 0.52 3.55
CA LEU A 167 -4.05 1.63 2.99
C LEU A 167 -2.71 1.13 2.44
N ASP A 168 -2.00 0.28 3.20
CA ASP A 168 -0.76 -0.36 2.77
C ASP A 168 -0.96 -1.18 1.49
N GLU A 169 -1.99 -2.02 1.43
CA GLU A 169 -2.31 -2.84 0.27
C GLU A 169 -2.54 -1.98 -0.98
N TRP A 170 -3.31 -0.89 -0.84
CA TRP A 170 -3.63 -0.04 -1.98
C TRP A 170 -2.46 0.79 -2.46
N VAL A 171 -1.63 1.32 -1.54
CA VAL A 171 -0.43 2.07 -1.89
C VAL A 171 0.62 1.16 -2.53
N THR A 172 0.80 -0.05 -1.98
CA THR A 172 1.66 -1.08 -2.56
C THR A 172 1.19 -1.47 -3.97
N GLY A 173 -0.11 -1.71 -4.14
CA GLY A 173 -0.69 -2.03 -5.45
C GLY A 173 -0.49 -0.93 -6.49
N MET A 174 -0.53 0.35 -6.10
CA MET A 174 -0.18 1.46 -7.00
C MET A 174 1.29 1.46 -7.39
N PHE A 175 2.18 1.16 -6.45
CA PHE A 175 3.61 1.10 -6.73
C PHE A 175 3.99 -0.09 -7.63
N GLU A 176 3.38 -1.24 -7.40
CA GLU A 176 3.62 -2.46 -8.19
C GLU A 176 3.02 -2.39 -9.60
N SER A 177 2.01 -1.54 -9.79
CA SER A 177 1.32 -1.40 -11.07
C SER A 177 2.22 -0.77 -12.13
N GLU A 178 2.11 -1.26 -13.38
CA GLU A 178 2.71 -0.61 -14.54
C GLU A 178 2.00 0.71 -14.90
N ASP A 179 0.71 0.82 -14.52
CA ASP A 179 -0.12 2.01 -14.72
C ASP A 179 -0.80 2.41 -13.40
N PRO A 180 -0.14 3.21 -12.56
CA PRO A 180 -0.71 3.66 -11.29
C PRO A 180 -1.99 4.50 -11.44
N GLU A 181 -2.18 5.20 -12.58
CA GLU A 181 -3.39 5.97 -12.82
C GLU A 181 -4.59 5.06 -13.06
N LEU A 182 -4.40 3.99 -13.83
CA LEU A 182 -5.41 2.95 -14.02
C LEU A 182 -5.74 2.26 -12.68
N GLN A 183 -4.73 1.93 -11.90
CA GLN A 183 -4.92 1.33 -10.58
C GLN A 183 -5.73 2.24 -9.64
N LEU A 184 -5.42 3.54 -9.63
CA LEU A 184 -6.20 4.53 -8.87
C LEU A 184 -7.64 4.64 -9.35
N ALA A 185 -7.89 4.49 -10.65
CA ALA A 185 -9.25 4.47 -11.20
C ALA A 185 -10.04 3.25 -10.72
N LEU A 186 -9.43 2.06 -10.67
CA LEU A 186 -10.04 0.84 -10.11
C LEU A 186 -10.37 1.00 -8.63
N TYR A 187 -9.45 1.55 -7.85
CA TYR A 187 -9.71 1.85 -6.43
C TYR A 187 -10.84 2.87 -6.24
N ARG A 188 -10.98 3.83 -7.16
CA ARG A 188 -12.12 4.76 -7.14
C ARG A 188 -13.46 4.04 -7.34
N GLU A 189 -13.52 3.09 -8.25
CA GLU A 189 -14.73 2.29 -8.47
C GLU A 189 -15.07 1.45 -7.22
N GLU A 190 -14.07 0.86 -6.59
CA GLU A 190 -14.24 0.12 -5.33
C GLU A 190 -14.73 1.03 -4.21
N MET A 191 -14.12 2.22 -4.04
CA MET A 191 -14.60 3.22 -3.07
C MET A 191 -16.03 3.68 -3.34
N GLN A 192 -16.43 3.85 -4.60
CA GLN A 192 -17.80 4.15 -4.95
C GLN A 192 -18.75 3.04 -4.50
N GLN A 193 -18.35 1.79 -4.69
CA GLN A 193 -19.16 0.65 -4.26
C GLN A 193 -19.29 0.59 -2.75
N LEU A 194 -18.19 0.71 -2.00
CA LEU A 194 -18.19 0.76 -0.53
C LEU A 194 -19.04 1.94 -0.02
N ALA A 195 -18.95 3.09 -0.68
CA ALA A 195 -19.77 4.26 -0.32
C ALA A 195 -21.27 4.03 -0.56
N LYS A 196 -21.65 3.32 -1.64
CA LYS A 196 -23.05 2.94 -1.89
C LYS A 196 -23.57 1.93 -0.86
N GLU A 197 -22.71 1.03 -0.40
CA GLU A 197 -23.07 0.10 0.68
C GLU A 197 -23.28 0.83 2.01
N ARG A 198 -22.40 1.80 2.33
CA ARG A 198 -22.53 2.61 3.54
C ARG A 198 -23.70 3.59 3.48
N PHE A 199 -23.94 4.19 2.31
CA PHE A 199 -24.94 5.23 2.09
C PHE A 199 -25.92 4.85 0.97
N PRO A 200 -26.70 3.77 1.13
CA PRO A 200 -27.58 3.27 0.08
C PRO A 200 -28.63 4.32 -0.35
N THR A 201 -29.01 5.21 0.56
CA THR A 201 -29.98 6.29 0.32
C THR A 201 -29.56 7.33 -0.70
N ILE A 202 -28.26 7.49 -0.93
CA ILE A 202 -27.68 8.41 -1.92
C ILE A 202 -26.91 7.66 -3.03
N GLY A 203 -27.03 6.33 -3.12
CA GLY A 203 -26.32 5.52 -4.11
C GLY A 203 -26.49 6.00 -5.55
N GLY A 204 -27.70 6.38 -5.94
CA GLY A 204 -27.95 6.95 -7.27
C GLY A 204 -27.28 8.30 -7.53
N LEU A 205 -26.99 9.09 -6.52
CA LEU A 205 -26.22 10.34 -6.66
C LEU A 205 -24.73 10.05 -6.77
N ILE A 206 -24.25 9.01 -6.07
CA ILE A 206 -22.87 8.53 -6.21
C ILE A 206 -22.61 8.05 -7.64
N ASP A 207 -23.53 7.32 -8.24
CA ASP A 207 -23.45 6.88 -9.64
C ASP A 207 -23.43 8.06 -10.63
N GLN A 208 -24.00 9.21 -10.24
CA GLN A 208 -23.96 10.46 -11.01
C GLN A 208 -22.69 11.28 -10.76
N GLY A 209 -21.75 10.77 -9.95
CA GLY A 209 -20.46 11.41 -9.66
C GLY A 209 -20.45 12.34 -8.45
N MET A 210 -21.56 12.42 -7.67
CA MET A 210 -21.57 13.16 -6.41
C MET A 210 -20.90 12.35 -5.30
N THR A 211 -19.93 12.91 -4.61
CA THR A 211 -19.32 12.21 -3.48
C THR A 211 -20.16 12.38 -2.20
N PRO A 212 -20.17 11.39 -1.29
CA PRO A 212 -20.82 11.53 0.02
C PRO A 212 -20.36 12.75 0.80
N LYS A 213 -19.07 13.10 0.76
CA LYS A 213 -18.54 14.31 1.39
C LYS A 213 -19.20 15.58 0.85
N GLN A 214 -19.40 15.68 -0.46
CA GLN A 214 -20.08 16.83 -1.06
C GLN A 214 -21.56 16.87 -0.65
N TYR A 215 -22.24 15.72 -0.66
CA TYR A 215 -23.64 15.64 -0.28
C TYR A 215 -23.87 16.03 1.18
N PHE A 216 -23.03 15.54 2.08
CA PHE A 216 -23.19 15.78 3.52
C PHE A 216 -22.48 17.02 4.04
N ALA A 217 -21.78 17.80 3.21
CA ALA A 217 -21.12 19.02 3.62
C ALA A 217 -22.06 20.01 4.38
N PRO A 218 -23.30 20.31 3.89
CA PRO A 218 -24.20 21.20 4.62
C PRO A 218 -24.63 20.66 5.99
N TYR A 219 -24.70 19.34 6.15
CA TYR A 219 -25.00 18.70 7.43
C TYR A 219 -23.85 18.84 8.41
N LYS A 220 -22.62 18.68 7.91
CA LYS A 220 -21.40 18.86 8.70
C LYS A 220 -21.28 20.30 9.19
N ASP A 221 -21.38 21.28 8.31
CA ASP A 221 -21.31 22.69 8.65
C ASP A 221 -22.35 23.06 9.72
N LYS A 222 -23.56 22.52 9.58
CA LYS A 222 -24.61 22.73 10.57
C LYS A 222 -24.32 22.08 11.91
N ALA A 223 -23.80 20.89 11.90
CA ALA A 223 -23.40 20.17 13.12
C ALA A 223 -22.28 20.92 13.86
N GLU A 224 -21.25 21.36 13.15
CA GLU A 224 -20.14 22.14 13.71
C GLU A 224 -20.62 23.45 14.32
N LEU A 225 -21.55 24.13 13.64
CA LEU A 225 -22.16 25.37 14.18
C LEU A 225 -22.96 25.11 15.47
N LEU A 226 -23.73 24.00 15.52
CA LEU A 226 -24.57 23.69 16.68
C LEU A 226 -23.75 23.18 17.85
N LEU A 227 -22.78 22.30 17.59
CA LEU A 227 -21.95 21.67 18.62
C LEU A 227 -20.75 22.51 19.04
N GLU A 228 -20.50 23.64 18.38
CA GLU A 228 -19.39 24.58 18.65
C GLU A 228 -18.01 23.89 18.64
N ARG A 229 -17.86 22.84 17.85
CA ARG A 229 -16.61 22.09 17.67
C ARG A 229 -16.51 21.46 16.28
N PRO A 230 -15.30 21.10 15.84
CA PRO A 230 -15.14 20.27 14.64
C PRO A 230 -15.90 18.96 14.78
N VAL A 231 -16.47 18.48 13.67
CA VAL A 231 -17.22 17.23 13.60
C VAL A 231 -16.51 16.26 12.65
N ASP A 232 -16.31 15.03 13.12
CA ASP A 232 -15.69 13.97 12.36
C ASP A 232 -16.69 12.84 12.07
N PHE A 233 -17.28 12.88 10.88
CA PHE A 233 -18.25 11.89 10.41
C PHE A 233 -17.65 10.52 10.08
N MET A 234 -16.33 10.42 10.02
CA MET A 234 -15.63 9.15 9.78
C MET A 234 -15.07 8.53 11.06
N GLY A 235 -14.92 9.32 12.11
CA GLY A 235 -14.37 8.92 13.40
C GLY A 235 -15.35 9.05 14.55
N GLY A 236 -15.06 9.92 15.52
CA GLY A 236 -15.80 10.02 16.78
C GLY A 236 -17.31 10.28 16.65
N ASP A 237 -17.72 10.93 15.58
CA ASP A 237 -19.11 11.34 15.34
C ASP A 237 -19.88 10.37 14.42
N ALA A 238 -19.23 9.33 13.90
CA ALA A 238 -19.83 8.39 12.94
C ALA A 238 -21.14 7.76 13.41
N ASN A 239 -21.22 7.37 14.68
CA ASN A 239 -22.37 6.67 15.22
C ASN A 239 -23.69 7.46 15.16
N TRP A 240 -23.64 8.78 15.42
CA TRP A 240 -24.85 9.60 15.34
C TRP A 240 -25.04 10.14 13.92
N PHE A 241 -23.96 10.33 13.16
CA PHE A 241 -24.04 10.73 11.76
C PHE A 241 -24.71 9.63 10.90
N ASP A 242 -24.41 8.37 11.10
CA ASP A 242 -25.05 7.25 10.39
C ASP A 242 -26.57 7.23 10.59
N LYS A 243 -27.07 7.72 11.73
CA LYS A 243 -28.51 7.88 11.95
C LYS A 243 -29.09 9.01 11.09
N ILE A 244 -28.34 10.06 10.83
CA ILE A 244 -28.76 11.13 9.91
C ILE A 244 -28.77 10.58 8.47
N ALA A 245 -27.71 9.87 8.09
CA ALA A 245 -27.51 9.39 6.73
C ALA A 245 -28.46 8.25 6.32
N ASN A 246 -28.79 7.33 7.26
CA ASN A 246 -29.49 6.08 6.94
C ASN A 246 -30.64 5.76 7.91
N GLY A 247 -30.90 6.57 8.90
CA GLY A 247 -31.71 6.19 10.05
C GLY A 247 -33.20 6.54 10.00
N THR A 248 -33.68 7.29 9.00
CA THR A 248 -35.08 7.68 8.97
C THR A 248 -35.88 6.67 8.14
N PRO A 249 -36.87 5.96 8.74
CA PRO A 249 -37.73 5.06 7.98
C PRO A 249 -38.48 5.79 6.86
N ASP A 250 -38.50 5.20 5.68
CA ASP A 250 -39.32 5.62 4.55
C ASP A 250 -40.22 4.45 4.14
N ASN A 251 -41.50 4.72 3.96
CA ASN A 251 -42.47 3.69 3.63
C ASN A 251 -42.29 3.12 2.20
N GLU A 252 -41.56 3.84 1.33
CA GLU A 252 -41.35 3.45 -0.07
C GLU A 252 -39.98 2.79 -0.29
N THR A 253 -38.92 3.22 0.42
CA THR A 253 -37.53 2.79 0.16
C THR A 253 -36.86 2.11 1.35
N GLY A 254 -37.55 2.01 2.48
CA GLY A 254 -37.03 1.39 3.73
C GLY A 254 -36.24 2.33 4.63
N SER A 255 -35.43 3.24 4.09
CA SER A 255 -34.77 4.29 4.86
C SER A 255 -34.39 5.46 3.94
N ARG A 256 -34.28 6.64 4.51
CA ARG A 256 -33.87 7.84 3.81
C ARG A 256 -32.93 8.71 4.67
N VAL A 257 -32.19 9.59 4.01
CA VAL A 257 -31.45 10.64 4.70
C VAL A 257 -32.44 11.56 5.44
N MET A 258 -32.12 11.94 6.67
CA MET A 258 -32.89 12.98 7.37
C MET A 258 -32.87 14.27 6.54
N THR A 259 -34.02 14.93 6.46
CA THR A 259 -34.05 16.30 5.96
C THR A 259 -33.18 17.20 6.82
N TYR A 260 -32.76 18.33 6.26
CA TYR A 260 -31.93 19.28 7.00
C TYR A 260 -32.56 19.73 8.32
N THR A 261 -33.90 19.92 8.33
CA THR A 261 -34.66 20.26 9.53
C THR A 261 -34.68 19.13 10.57
N GLU A 262 -34.87 17.90 10.13
CA GLU A 262 -34.85 16.72 11.02
C GLU A 262 -33.45 16.52 11.62
N ALA A 263 -32.39 16.62 10.79
CA ALA A 263 -31.01 16.53 11.26
C ALA A 263 -30.68 17.63 12.29
N ASN A 264 -31.12 18.87 12.05
CA ASN A 264 -30.97 19.97 13.01
C ASN A 264 -31.65 19.63 14.34
N LYS A 265 -32.90 19.16 14.32
CA LYS A 265 -33.63 18.75 15.52
C LYS A 265 -32.93 17.55 16.21
N PHE A 266 -32.41 16.60 15.45
CA PHE A 266 -31.68 15.46 15.97
C PHE A 266 -30.40 15.88 16.69
N ILE A 267 -29.56 16.74 16.05
CA ILE A 267 -28.30 17.25 16.64
C ILE A 267 -28.58 18.04 17.94
N ARG A 268 -29.63 18.84 17.98
CA ARG A 268 -30.08 19.55 19.21
C ARG A 268 -30.53 18.60 20.31
N GLY A 269 -30.89 17.35 19.97
CA GLY A 269 -31.22 16.31 20.95
C GLY A 269 -30.00 15.60 21.52
N LEU A 270 -28.80 15.83 20.99
CA LEU A 270 -27.58 15.23 21.51
C LEU A 270 -27.21 15.84 22.88
N PRO A 271 -26.71 15.02 23.83
CA PRO A 271 -26.29 15.54 25.14
C PRO A 271 -25.24 16.64 25.05
N GLU A 272 -24.36 16.57 24.07
CA GLU A 272 -23.30 17.54 23.82
C GLU A 272 -23.87 18.92 23.50
N TRP A 273 -24.94 19.00 22.71
CA TRP A 273 -25.55 20.30 22.36
C TRP A 273 -26.04 21.07 23.60
N GLN A 274 -26.59 20.33 24.60
CA GLN A 274 -27.10 20.96 25.82
C GLN A 274 -26.04 21.71 26.63
N THR A 275 -24.77 21.41 26.41
CA THR A 275 -23.64 22.05 27.10
C THR A 275 -23.01 23.19 26.30
N THR A 276 -23.46 23.43 25.07
CA THR A 276 -22.95 24.48 24.21
C THR A 276 -23.38 25.88 24.68
N LYS A 277 -22.61 26.87 24.28
CA LYS A 277 -22.99 28.27 24.52
C LYS A 277 -24.32 28.62 23.81
N ASN A 278 -24.47 28.17 22.55
CA ASN A 278 -25.67 28.38 21.75
C ASN A 278 -26.93 27.83 22.46
N ALA A 279 -26.88 26.65 23.05
CA ALA A 279 -27.99 26.07 23.80
C ALA A 279 -28.33 26.92 25.06
N ASN A 280 -27.32 27.37 25.78
CA ASN A 280 -27.48 28.16 26.96
C ASN A 280 -28.07 29.57 26.64
N ASP A 281 -27.57 30.20 25.56
CA ASP A 281 -28.06 31.53 25.14
C ASP A 281 -29.51 31.40 24.64
N GLU A 282 -29.87 30.38 23.88
CA GLU A 282 -31.24 30.12 23.44
C GLU A 282 -32.19 29.85 24.64
N ALA A 283 -31.74 29.07 25.62
CA ALA A 283 -32.53 28.81 26.83
C ALA A 283 -32.78 30.09 27.64
N ARG A 284 -31.78 30.95 27.74
CA ARG A 284 -31.94 32.29 28.41
C ARG A 284 -32.93 33.16 27.67
N GLU A 285 -32.79 33.28 26.33
CA GLU A 285 -33.69 34.06 25.51
C GLU A 285 -35.15 33.59 25.65
N ILE A 286 -35.37 32.30 25.64
CA ILE A 286 -36.69 31.70 25.86
C ILE A 286 -37.21 32.05 27.27
N ALA A 287 -36.38 31.91 28.30
CA ALA A 287 -36.73 32.23 29.67
C ALA A 287 -37.09 33.72 29.84
N ASP A 288 -36.29 34.63 29.23
CA ASP A 288 -36.54 36.07 29.25
C ASP A 288 -37.85 36.40 28.52
N ASN A 289 -38.11 35.81 27.37
CA ASN A 289 -39.34 36.00 26.61
C ASN A 289 -40.57 35.50 27.41
N ILE A 290 -40.49 34.34 28.04
CA ILE A 290 -41.53 33.84 28.92
C ILE A 290 -41.73 34.79 30.12
N GLY A 291 -40.64 35.23 30.76
CA GLY A 291 -40.68 36.16 31.87
C GLY A 291 -41.41 37.48 31.53
N ARG A 292 -41.11 38.03 30.31
CA ARG A 292 -41.81 39.22 29.82
C ARG A 292 -43.28 38.97 29.54
N MET A 293 -43.65 37.82 28.95
CA MET A 293 -45.05 37.46 28.64
C MET A 293 -45.88 37.34 29.89
N PHE A 294 -45.30 36.84 31.00
CA PHE A 294 -45.99 36.69 32.29
C PHE A 294 -45.73 37.83 33.28
N GLY A 295 -45.01 38.89 32.88
CA GLY A 295 -44.77 40.05 33.71
C GLY A 295 -43.80 39.87 34.88
N PHE A 296 -42.94 38.81 34.81
CA PHE A 296 -41.95 38.55 35.86
C PHE A 296 -40.61 39.29 35.62
N VAL A 297 -40.39 39.85 34.42
CA VAL A 297 -39.18 40.60 34.03
C VAL A 297 -39.65 41.86 33.33
N ALA A 298 -39.07 43.02 33.74
CA ALA A 298 -39.36 44.30 33.15
C ALA A 298 -38.51 44.59 31.92
#